data_7d71975c4c6bd6f5251e01fab1968b66
#
_entry.id   7d71975c4c6bd6f5251e01fab1968b66
#
_cell.length_a   1.000
_cell.length_b   1.000
_cell.length_c   1.000
_cell.angle_alpha   90.00
_cell.angle_beta   90.00
_cell.angle_gamma   90.00
#
_symmetry.space_group_name_H-M   'P 1'
#
loop_
_entity.id
_entity.type
_entity.pdbx_description
1 polymer ?
#
loop_
_entity_poly.entity_id
_entity_poly.type
_entity_poly.pdbx_seq_one_letter_code
_entity_poly.pdbx_strand_id
1 'polypeptide(L)'
;GADRVIYVTDARQKLHFEMFLAVARAAGWVQPRHRIDHVTFGSVLGEDRRPLKTRAGGTVKLRELLDEAENRARALIEERARTKQAEPDDAQLDEQQAPAETPADSAEVAEVARRVGIAAVKYADLRNDRRTDYIFSWDKMLALTGNTAPYMMYAYARIRSIYRKAAERIGSPDVYAPGVRLTLIEPAELALGLRLARLRETIDVVAADLEPHVLCTYL
;
A
#
# COMPACT_ATOMS: atom_id res chain seq x y z
N GLY A 1 -31.08 0.69 -7.64
CA GLY A 1 -30.03 1.57 -8.18
C GLY A 1 -29.00 1.85 -7.10
N ALA A 2 -27.85 2.40 -7.46
CA ALA A 2 -26.82 2.76 -6.51
C ALA A 2 -27.14 4.11 -5.85
N ASP A 3 -26.97 4.22 -4.54
CA ASP A 3 -27.14 5.47 -3.80
C ASP A 3 -25.91 6.38 -3.93
N ARG A 4 -24.74 5.78 -4.17
CA ARG A 4 -23.49 6.49 -4.41
C ARG A 4 -22.78 5.97 -5.64
N VAL A 5 -22.30 6.88 -6.50
CA VAL A 5 -21.49 6.57 -7.69
C VAL A 5 -20.22 7.40 -7.64
N ILE A 6 -19.09 6.76 -7.87
CA ILE A 6 -17.78 7.42 -7.86
C ILE A 6 -17.16 7.27 -9.25
N TYR A 7 -16.95 8.40 -9.94
CA TYR A 7 -16.20 8.45 -11.20
C TYR A 7 -14.75 8.82 -10.92
N VAL A 8 -13.83 7.98 -11.34
CA VAL A 8 -12.38 8.21 -11.16
C VAL A 8 -11.78 8.47 -12.55
N THR A 9 -11.34 9.70 -12.81
CA THR A 9 -10.81 10.09 -14.11
C THR A 9 -9.66 11.08 -14.00
N ASP A 10 -8.93 11.28 -15.10
CA ASP A 10 -7.91 12.32 -15.21
C ASP A 10 -8.52 13.72 -14.99
N ALA A 11 -7.78 14.60 -14.31
CA ALA A 11 -8.21 15.96 -13.98
C ALA A 11 -8.62 16.79 -15.21
N ARG A 12 -8.07 16.48 -16.39
CA ARG A 12 -8.44 17.14 -17.66
C ARG A 12 -9.89 16.91 -18.07
N GLN A 13 -10.56 15.89 -17.54
CA GLN A 13 -11.96 15.59 -17.81
C GLN A 13 -12.93 16.28 -16.85
N LYS A 14 -12.44 17.09 -15.91
CA LYS A 14 -13.25 17.72 -14.86
C LYS A 14 -14.46 18.49 -15.43
N LEU A 15 -14.21 19.38 -16.38
CA LEU A 15 -15.27 20.17 -16.99
C LEU A 15 -16.34 19.32 -17.70
N HIS A 16 -15.91 18.25 -18.39
CA HIS A 16 -16.86 17.33 -19.03
C HIS A 16 -17.81 16.70 -18.02
N PHE A 17 -17.28 16.23 -16.88
CA PHE A 17 -18.12 15.65 -15.82
C PHE A 17 -19.03 16.68 -15.13
N GLU A 18 -18.56 17.90 -14.91
CA GLU A 18 -19.38 18.98 -14.37
C GLU A 18 -20.59 19.26 -15.28
N MET A 19 -20.36 19.38 -16.59
CA MET A 19 -21.42 19.61 -17.59
C MET A 19 -22.38 18.42 -17.69
N PHE A 20 -21.85 17.21 -17.81
CA PHE A 20 -22.65 15.98 -17.89
C PHE A 20 -23.53 15.80 -16.68
N LEU A 21 -23.01 15.98 -15.48
CA LEU A 21 -23.75 15.83 -14.22
C LEU A 21 -24.81 16.94 -14.05
N ALA A 22 -24.53 18.16 -14.51
CA ALA A 22 -25.52 19.23 -14.52
C ALA A 22 -26.73 18.87 -15.40
N VAL A 23 -26.48 18.35 -16.60
CA VAL A 23 -27.54 17.88 -17.52
C VAL A 23 -28.32 16.72 -16.91
N ALA A 24 -27.63 15.71 -16.34
CA ALA A 24 -28.26 14.56 -15.73
C ALA A 24 -29.18 14.93 -14.54
N ARG A 25 -28.77 15.94 -13.74
CA ARG A 25 -29.62 16.50 -12.66
C ARG A 25 -30.82 17.23 -13.22
N ALA A 26 -30.64 18.10 -14.23
CA ALA A 26 -31.70 18.82 -14.86
C ALA A 26 -32.73 17.90 -15.53
N ALA A 27 -32.28 16.78 -16.11
CA ALA A 27 -33.16 15.77 -16.70
C ALA A 27 -33.86 14.87 -15.65
N GLY A 28 -33.59 15.04 -14.34
CA GLY A 28 -34.16 14.20 -13.28
C GLY A 28 -33.61 12.79 -13.19
N TRP A 29 -32.57 12.46 -13.94
CA TRP A 29 -31.89 11.13 -13.90
C TRP A 29 -31.11 10.95 -12.60
N VAL A 30 -30.55 12.05 -12.09
CA VAL A 30 -29.86 12.10 -10.80
C VAL A 30 -30.75 12.81 -9.79
N GLN A 31 -31.30 12.05 -8.85
CA GLN A 31 -32.17 12.56 -7.81
C GLN A 31 -31.35 13.10 -6.62
N PRO A 32 -31.89 13.98 -5.75
CA PRO A 32 -31.18 14.53 -4.59
C PRO A 32 -30.61 13.50 -3.62
N ARG A 33 -31.21 12.29 -3.54
CA ARG A 33 -30.73 11.18 -2.72
C ARG A 33 -29.45 10.53 -3.26
N HIS A 34 -29.14 10.69 -4.54
CA HIS A 34 -27.97 10.07 -5.17
C HIS A 34 -26.75 10.95 -4.94
N ARG A 35 -25.74 10.38 -4.28
CA ARG A 35 -24.42 11.00 -4.19
C ARG A 35 -23.57 10.61 -5.38
N ILE A 36 -23.08 11.61 -6.12
CA ILE A 36 -22.16 11.38 -7.23
C ILE A 36 -20.89 12.16 -6.96
N ASP A 37 -19.79 11.44 -6.78
CA ASP A 37 -18.48 12.00 -6.57
C ASP A 37 -17.65 11.87 -7.86
N HIS A 38 -17.04 12.98 -8.29
CA HIS A 38 -16.04 12.96 -9.36
C HIS A 38 -14.66 13.11 -8.75
N VAL A 39 -13.91 11.99 -8.73
CA VAL A 39 -12.57 11.88 -8.19
C VAL A 39 -11.57 12.05 -9.32
N THR A 40 -10.82 13.13 -9.29
CA THR A 40 -9.77 13.39 -10.27
C THR A 40 -8.41 12.96 -9.72
N PHE A 41 -7.50 12.57 -10.64
CA PHE A 41 -6.12 12.28 -10.33
C PHE A 41 -5.17 13.04 -11.27
N GLY A 42 -3.95 13.29 -10.77
CA GLY A 42 -2.86 13.92 -11.50
C GLY A 42 -2.14 12.93 -12.40
N SER A 43 -1.05 13.38 -12.99
CA SER A 43 -0.24 12.58 -13.90
C SER A 43 0.89 11.85 -13.18
N VAL A 44 1.21 10.66 -13.69
CA VAL A 44 2.43 9.95 -13.31
C VAL A 44 3.57 10.42 -14.22
N LEU A 45 4.60 10.98 -13.62
CA LEU A 45 5.75 11.55 -14.31
C LEU A 45 6.95 10.63 -14.18
N GLY A 46 7.79 10.59 -15.20
CA GLY A 46 9.13 10.02 -15.11
C GLY A 46 10.09 10.91 -14.30
N GLU A 47 11.31 10.44 -14.10
CA GLU A 47 12.35 11.20 -13.39
C GLU A 47 12.72 12.54 -14.09
N ASP A 48 12.50 12.60 -15.41
CA ASP A 48 12.62 13.82 -16.20
C ASP A 48 11.45 14.80 -16.05
N ARG A 49 10.52 14.52 -15.14
CA ARG A 49 9.28 15.28 -14.89
C ARG A 49 8.36 15.40 -16.13
N ARG A 50 8.47 14.48 -17.07
CA ARG A 50 7.57 14.37 -18.23
C ARG A 50 6.64 13.17 -18.02
N PRO A 51 5.49 13.13 -18.72
CA PRO A 51 4.61 11.97 -18.66
C PRO A 51 5.37 10.67 -18.89
N LEU A 52 5.13 9.66 -18.06
CA LEU A 52 5.84 8.40 -18.09
C LEU A 52 5.69 7.74 -19.48
N LYS A 53 6.83 7.46 -20.13
CA LYS A 53 6.90 6.86 -21.47
C LYS A 53 7.72 5.58 -21.43
N THR A 54 7.45 4.68 -22.39
CA THR A 54 8.34 3.55 -22.65
C THR A 54 9.68 4.02 -23.19
N ARG A 55 10.73 3.17 -23.14
CA ARG A 55 12.03 3.46 -23.77
C ARG A 55 11.91 3.73 -25.27
N ALA A 56 10.89 3.19 -25.94
CA ALA A 56 10.57 3.43 -27.35
C ALA A 56 9.74 4.69 -27.59
N GLY A 57 9.45 5.51 -26.55
CA GLY A 57 8.71 6.77 -26.66
C GLY A 57 7.19 6.64 -26.64
N GLY A 58 6.65 5.43 -26.52
CA GLY A 58 5.21 5.17 -26.40
C GLY A 58 4.69 5.33 -24.96
N THR A 59 3.37 5.29 -24.78
CA THR A 59 2.73 5.26 -23.46
C THR A 59 3.00 3.91 -22.81
N VAL A 60 3.43 3.92 -21.53
CA VAL A 60 3.61 2.69 -20.73
C VAL A 60 2.23 2.08 -20.49
N LYS A 61 2.04 0.84 -20.90
CA LYS A 61 0.82 0.10 -20.56
C LYS A 61 0.89 -0.36 -19.11
N LEU A 62 -0.23 -0.29 -18.41
CA LEU A 62 -0.31 -0.73 -17.00
C LEU A 62 0.20 -2.17 -16.84
N ARG A 63 -0.09 -3.06 -17.78
CA ARG A 63 0.38 -4.45 -17.74
C ARG A 63 1.91 -4.53 -17.77
N GLU A 64 2.55 -3.81 -18.67
CA GLU A 64 4.01 -3.76 -18.78
C GLU A 64 4.65 -3.23 -17.48
N LEU A 65 3.99 -2.26 -16.81
CA LEU A 65 4.42 -1.72 -15.54
C LEU A 65 4.34 -2.78 -14.41
N LEU A 66 3.25 -3.55 -14.37
CA LEU A 66 3.06 -4.61 -13.37
C LEU A 66 4.02 -5.78 -13.59
N ASP A 67 4.24 -6.19 -14.86
CA ASP A 67 5.18 -7.24 -15.21
C ASP A 67 6.63 -6.85 -14.85
N GLU A 68 7.02 -5.59 -15.08
CA GLU A 68 8.33 -5.06 -14.69
C GLU A 68 8.48 -4.98 -13.15
N ALA A 69 7.42 -4.60 -12.44
CA ALA A 69 7.42 -4.58 -10.97
C ALA A 69 7.65 -5.98 -10.38
N GLU A 70 7.00 -7.00 -10.95
CA GLU A 70 7.20 -8.39 -10.56
C GLU A 70 8.63 -8.84 -10.81
N ASN A 71 9.18 -8.55 -12.00
CA ASN A 71 10.56 -8.93 -12.36
C ASN A 71 11.59 -8.29 -11.42
N ARG A 72 11.44 -7.00 -11.09
CA ARG A 72 12.33 -6.30 -10.16
C ARG A 72 12.18 -6.81 -8.73
N ALA A 73 10.97 -7.09 -8.27
CA ALA A 73 10.73 -7.70 -6.96
C ALA A 73 11.40 -9.08 -6.86
N ARG A 74 11.31 -9.90 -7.93
CA ARG A 74 11.98 -11.20 -8.01
C ARG A 74 13.49 -11.06 -7.90
N ALA A 75 14.10 -10.17 -8.68
CA ALA A 75 15.53 -9.93 -8.64
C ALA A 75 16.03 -9.51 -7.25
N LEU A 76 15.28 -8.64 -6.56
CA LEU A 76 15.60 -8.23 -5.18
C LEU A 76 15.51 -9.40 -4.18
N ILE A 77 14.51 -10.26 -4.31
CA ILE A 77 14.35 -11.43 -3.44
C ILE A 77 15.53 -12.41 -3.64
N GLU A 78 15.87 -12.71 -4.90
CA GLU A 78 16.97 -13.62 -5.25
C GLU A 78 18.33 -13.05 -4.85
N GLU A 79 18.57 -11.76 -5.00
CA GLU A 79 19.80 -11.10 -4.57
C GLU A 79 19.98 -11.22 -3.06
N ARG A 80 18.92 -10.95 -2.29
CA ARG A 80 18.96 -11.09 -0.83
C ARG A 80 19.18 -12.52 -0.37
N ALA A 81 18.56 -13.48 -1.03
CA ALA A 81 18.79 -14.90 -0.73
C ALA A 81 20.26 -15.27 -0.93
N ARG A 82 20.89 -14.77 -2.00
CA ARG A 82 22.32 -14.98 -2.26
C ARG A 82 23.23 -14.30 -1.24
N THR A 83 22.95 -13.07 -0.88
CA THR A 83 23.76 -12.32 0.11
C THR A 83 23.70 -12.99 1.47
N LYS A 84 22.53 -13.47 1.88
CA LYS A 84 22.34 -14.17 3.15
C LYS A 84 23.08 -15.52 3.21
N GLN A 85 23.23 -16.22 2.08
CA GLN A 85 23.99 -17.47 2.00
C GLN A 85 25.51 -17.24 1.98
N ALA A 86 25.97 -16.04 1.62
CA ALA A 86 27.39 -15.71 1.51
C ALA A 86 28.01 -15.18 2.82
N GLU A 87 27.21 -14.76 3.80
CA GLU A 87 27.69 -14.34 5.12
C GLU A 87 27.59 -15.52 6.10
N PRO A 88 28.73 -16.09 6.57
CA PRO A 88 28.69 -17.08 7.63
C PRO A 88 28.31 -16.41 8.97
N ASP A 89 27.70 -17.18 9.82
CA ASP A 89 26.96 -17.03 11.07
C ASP A 89 27.72 -16.33 12.23
N ASP A 90 28.51 -15.28 12.00
CA ASP A 90 29.30 -14.61 13.04
C ASP A 90 28.87 -13.17 13.39
N ALA A 91 27.78 -12.71 12.85
CA ALA A 91 27.22 -11.44 13.26
C ALA A 91 26.01 -11.67 14.17
N GLN A 92 26.22 -11.49 15.47
CA GLN A 92 25.16 -11.09 16.42
C GLN A 92 24.58 -9.75 15.92
N LEU A 93 23.89 -9.81 14.79
CA LEU A 93 23.18 -8.68 14.23
C LEU A 93 21.82 -8.63 14.88
N ASP A 94 21.57 -7.50 15.50
CA ASP A 94 20.30 -6.99 15.97
C ASP A 94 19.11 -7.89 15.60
N GLU A 95 18.46 -8.47 16.60
CA GLU A 95 17.19 -9.23 16.47
C GLU A 95 16.11 -8.43 15.72
N GLN A 96 16.42 -7.20 15.35
CA GLN A 96 15.53 -6.28 14.62
C GLN A 96 15.41 -6.60 13.12
N GLN A 97 16.29 -7.42 12.55
CA GLN A 97 16.25 -7.82 11.14
C GLN A 97 16.02 -9.32 10.94
N ALA A 98 15.23 -9.95 11.79
CA ALA A 98 14.87 -11.34 11.60
C ALA A 98 14.20 -11.55 10.22
N PRO A 99 14.79 -12.36 9.34
CA PRO A 99 14.31 -12.50 7.97
C PRO A 99 13.00 -13.26 7.93
N ALA A 100 12.12 -12.85 7.05
CA ALA A 100 11.17 -13.78 6.48
C ALA A 100 11.97 -15.00 5.96
N GLU A 101 11.54 -16.21 6.29
CA GLU A 101 12.11 -17.44 5.75
C GLU A 101 12.22 -17.27 4.24
N THR A 102 13.43 -17.45 3.70
CA THR A 102 13.64 -17.33 2.26
C THR A 102 12.88 -18.47 1.61
N PRO A 103 11.96 -18.20 0.68
CA PRO A 103 11.21 -19.26 0.01
C PRO A 103 12.17 -20.29 -0.60
N ALA A 104 11.99 -21.55 -0.28
CA ALA A 104 12.87 -22.62 -0.76
C ALA A 104 12.49 -23.07 -2.18
N ASP A 105 11.27 -22.80 -2.63
CA ASP A 105 10.73 -23.22 -3.93
C ASP A 105 10.65 -22.02 -4.90
N SER A 106 11.06 -22.28 -6.15
CA SER A 106 10.98 -21.27 -7.24
C SER A 106 9.55 -20.77 -7.49
N ALA A 107 8.54 -21.59 -7.25
CA ALA A 107 7.14 -21.22 -7.39
C ALA A 107 6.69 -20.26 -6.26
N GLU A 108 7.15 -20.48 -5.05
CA GLU A 108 6.88 -19.60 -3.92
C GLU A 108 7.57 -18.25 -4.10
N VAL A 109 8.83 -18.24 -4.56
CA VAL A 109 9.55 -16.99 -4.92
C VAL A 109 8.77 -16.21 -5.97
N ALA A 110 8.26 -16.88 -7.00
CA ALA A 110 7.46 -16.24 -8.04
C ALA A 110 6.18 -15.60 -7.47
N GLU A 111 5.44 -16.30 -6.62
CA GLU A 111 4.22 -15.75 -6.03
C GLU A 111 4.50 -14.59 -5.07
N VAL A 112 5.55 -14.67 -4.26
CA VAL A 112 5.97 -13.55 -3.39
C VAL A 112 6.38 -12.35 -4.23
N ALA A 113 7.18 -12.55 -5.28
CA ALA A 113 7.61 -11.49 -6.19
C ALA A 113 6.41 -10.80 -6.85
N ARG A 114 5.44 -11.59 -7.33
CA ARG A 114 4.20 -11.07 -7.91
C ARG A 114 3.42 -10.22 -6.91
N ARG A 115 3.23 -10.69 -5.68
CA ARG A 115 2.53 -9.95 -4.63
C ARG A 115 3.25 -8.66 -4.26
N VAL A 116 4.56 -8.72 -4.05
CA VAL A 116 5.39 -7.55 -3.70
C VAL A 116 5.39 -6.54 -4.83
N GLY A 117 5.58 -6.96 -6.08
CA GLY A 117 5.59 -6.08 -7.25
C GLY A 117 4.27 -5.35 -7.44
N ILE A 118 3.15 -6.08 -7.44
CA ILE A 118 1.80 -5.48 -7.55
C ILE A 118 1.51 -4.54 -6.38
N ALA A 119 1.84 -4.96 -5.16
CA ALA A 119 1.64 -4.13 -3.97
C ALA A 119 2.46 -2.84 -4.04
N ALA A 120 3.71 -2.90 -4.52
CA ALA A 120 4.58 -1.73 -4.66
C ALA A 120 3.97 -0.69 -5.61
N VAL A 121 3.48 -1.10 -6.78
CA VAL A 121 2.81 -0.19 -7.72
C VAL A 121 1.55 0.41 -7.12
N LYS A 122 0.66 -0.42 -6.55
CA LYS A 122 -0.59 0.06 -5.95
C LYS A 122 -0.35 1.04 -4.80
N TYR A 123 0.59 0.71 -3.92
CA TYR A 123 0.87 1.54 -2.76
C TYR A 123 1.55 2.85 -3.16
N ALA A 124 2.45 2.82 -4.13
CA ALA A 124 3.11 4.02 -4.64
C ALA A 124 2.10 5.01 -5.24
N ASP A 125 1.07 4.51 -5.91
CA ASP A 125 -0.01 5.33 -6.43
C ASP A 125 -0.89 5.88 -5.28
N LEU A 126 -1.35 5.02 -4.38
CA LEU A 126 -2.29 5.37 -3.32
C LEU A 126 -1.69 6.25 -2.21
N ARG A 127 -0.37 6.20 -1.98
CA ARG A 127 0.28 7.01 -0.93
C ARG A 127 0.45 8.48 -1.28
N ASN A 128 0.36 8.83 -2.55
CA ASN A 128 0.45 10.21 -3.01
C ASN A 128 -0.93 10.87 -2.98
N ASP A 129 -0.96 12.19 -2.70
CA ASP A 129 -2.21 12.94 -2.89
C ASP A 129 -2.62 12.84 -4.36
N ARG A 130 -3.75 12.20 -4.62
CA ARG A 130 -4.25 11.97 -5.98
C ARG A 130 -4.41 13.22 -6.83
N ARG A 131 -4.55 14.39 -6.19
CA ARG A 131 -4.74 15.68 -6.87
C ARG A 131 -3.45 16.26 -7.43
N THR A 132 -2.31 15.67 -7.07
CA THR A 132 -0.99 16.14 -7.50
C THR A 132 -0.34 15.17 -8.45
N ASP A 133 0.52 15.68 -9.32
CA ASP A 133 1.42 14.84 -10.11
C ASP A 133 2.49 14.25 -9.22
N TYR A 134 2.92 13.01 -9.49
CA TYR A 134 4.03 12.41 -8.74
C TYR A 134 5.08 11.80 -9.67
N ILE A 135 6.33 11.79 -9.20
CA ILE A 135 7.46 11.21 -9.94
C ILE A 135 7.53 9.72 -9.60
N PHE A 136 7.42 8.91 -10.63
CA PHE A 136 7.59 7.46 -10.56
C PHE A 136 9.07 7.10 -10.46
N SER A 137 9.42 6.26 -9.47
CA SER A 137 10.79 5.74 -9.30
C SER A 137 10.73 4.31 -8.78
N TRP A 138 11.33 3.39 -9.52
CA TRP A 138 11.40 1.98 -9.13
C TRP A 138 12.10 1.78 -7.79
N ASP A 139 13.23 2.43 -7.59
CA ASP A 139 14.04 2.28 -6.38
C ASP A 139 13.27 2.72 -5.13
N LYS A 140 12.52 3.83 -5.25
CA LYS A 140 11.69 4.33 -4.15
C LYS A 140 10.49 3.44 -3.86
N MET A 141 9.91 2.81 -4.88
CA MET A 141 8.71 1.96 -4.71
C MET A 141 9.03 0.63 -4.07
N LEU A 142 10.18 0.05 -4.42
CA LEU A 142 10.63 -1.25 -3.96
C LEU A 142 11.56 -1.17 -2.74
N ALA A 143 11.81 0.04 -2.22
CA ALA A 143 12.60 0.23 -1.02
C ALA A 143 11.98 -0.52 0.17
N LEU A 144 12.84 -1.12 0.99
CA LEU A 144 12.45 -1.86 2.19
C LEU A 144 12.45 -0.98 3.45
N THR A 145 12.51 0.32 3.25
CA THR A 145 12.47 1.34 4.30
C THR A 145 11.50 2.45 3.91
N GLY A 146 10.99 3.17 4.88
CA GLY A 146 10.07 4.27 4.68
C GLY A 146 8.64 3.83 4.32
N ASN A 147 7.86 4.73 3.78
CA ASN A 147 6.44 4.50 3.46
C ASN A 147 6.28 3.76 2.12
N THR A 148 6.50 2.45 2.12
CA THR A 148 6.47 1.58 0.92
C THR A 148 5.71 0.28 1.20
N ALA A 149 5.15 -0.34 0.14
CA ALA A 149 4.47 -1.62 0.29
C ALA A 149 5.40 -2.74 0.80
N PRO A 150 6.62 -2.91 0.27
CA PRO A 150 7.54 -3.92 0.79
C PRO A 150 7.82 -3.76 2.29
N TYR A 151 7.98 -2.51 2.77
CA TYR A 151 8.16 -2.25 4.20
C TYR A 151 6.92 -2.61 5.03
N MET A 152 5.72 -2.25 4.57
CA MET A 152 4.46 -2.61 5.25
C MET A 152 4.25 -4.13 5.29
N MET A 153 4.55 -4.82 4.20
CA MET A 153 4.48 -6.28 4.14
C MET A 153 5.49 -6.94 5.09
N TYR A 154 6.71 -6.41 5.16
CA TYR A 154 7.73 -6.84 6.10
C TYR A 154 7.28 -6.64 7.55
N ALA A 155 6.77 -5.44 7.90
CA ALA A 155 6.27 -5.15 9.24
C ALA A 155 5.14 -6.12 9.64
N TYR A 156 4.20 -6.39 8.72
CA TYR A 156 3.14 -7.36 8.93
C TYR A 156 3.69 -8.78 9.17
N ALA A 157 4.62 -9.24 8.33
CA ALA A 157 5.22 -10.56 8.47
C ALA A 157 5.97 -10.70 9.81
N ARG A 158 6.67 -9.64 10.25
CA ARG A 158 7.34 -9.59 11.55
C ARG A 158 6.35 -9.71 12.71
N ILE A 159 5.26 -8.96 12.69
CA ILE A 159 4.19 -9.04 13.70
C ILE A 159 3.64 -10.47 13.75
N ARG A 160 3.32 -11.06 12.58
CA ARG A 160 2.83 -12.44 12.51
C ARG A 160 3.82 -13.45 13.08
N SER A 161 5.12 -13.25 12.84
CA SER A 161 6.19 -14.11 13.40
C SER A 161 6.25 -13.99 14.93
N ILE A 162 6.12 -12.78 15.49
CA ILE A 162 6.07 -12.57 16.95
C ILE A 162 4.90 -13.35 17.55
N TYR A 163 3.70 -13.25 16.97
CA TYR A 163 2.54 -13.99 17.46
C TYR A 163 2.74 -15.50 17.38
N ARG A 164 3.33 -16.03 16.30
CA ARG A 164 3.62 -17.45 16.15
C ARG A 164 4.57 -17.94 17.25
N LYS A 165 5.69 -17.24 17.43
CA LYS A 165 6.68 -17.56 18.47
C LYS A 165 6.11 -17.45 19.88
N ALA A 166 5.25 -16.47 20.15
CA ALA A 166 4.57 -16.36 21.42
C ALA A 166 3.63 -17.54 21.67
N ALA A 167 2.84 -17.94 20.68
CA ALA A 167 1.94 -19.07 20.79
C ALA A 167 2.68 -20.40 21.07
N GLU A 168 3.88 -20.59 20.49
CA GLU A 168 4.74 -21.76 20.74
C GLU A 168 5.25 -21.79 22.19
N ARG A 169 5.50 -20.62 22.81
CA ARG A 169 6.07 -20.52 24.16
C ARG A 169 5.03 -20.53 25.29
N ILE A 170 3.93 -19.82 25.10
CA ILE A 170 2.93 -19.58 26.15
C ILE A 170 1.52 -20.07 25.79
N GLY A 171 1.39 -20.77 24.66
CA GLY A 171 0.09 -21.10 24.06
C GLY A 171 -0.56 -19.89 23.38
N SER A 172 -1.78 -20.05 22.94
CA SER A 172 -2.58 -18.98 22.33
C SER A 172 -3.62 -18.49 23.32
N PRO A 173 -3.27 -17.57 24.22
CA PRO A 173 -4.25 -17.06 25.18
C PRO A 173 -5.36 -16.32 24.42
N ASP A 174 -6.61 -16.54 24.86
CA ASP A 174 -7.73 -15.76 24.36
C ASP A 174 -7.68 -14.35 24.96
N VAL A 175 -7.02 -13.45 24.24
CA VAL A 175 -6.89 -12.04 24.65
C VAL A 175 -8.21 -11.27 24.60
N TYR A 176 -9.25 -11.88 24.02
CA TYR A 176 -10.60 -11.32 23.99
C TYR A 176 -11.54 -11.95 25.03
N ALA A 177 -11.03 -12.86 25.86
CA ALA A 177 -11.84 -13.48 26.89
C ALA A 177 -12.42 -12.42 27.88
N PRO A 178 -13.66 -12.60 28.35
CA PRO A 178 -14.24 -11.69 29.33
C PRO A 178 -13.38 -11.54 30.58
N GLY A 179 -13.11 -10.30 30.98
CA GLY A 179 -12.29 -10.00 32.15
C GLY A 179 -10.80 -9.80 31.88
N VAL A 180 -10.31 -10.10 30.67
CA VAL A 180 -8.95 -9.74 30.28
C VAL A 180 -8.83 -8.21 30.20
N ARG A 181 -7.88 -7.65 30.94
CA ARG A 181 -7.57 -6.22 30.92
C ARG A 181 -6.20 -6.00 30.29
N LEU A 182 -6.16 -5.16 29.28
CA LEU A 182 -4.93 -4.69 28.70
C LEU A 182 -4.39 -3.51 29.52
N THR A 183 -3.20 -3.66 30.10
CA THR A 183 -2.51 -2.58 30.83
C THR A 183 -1.35 -2.09 29.98
N LEU A 184 -1.38 -0.83 29.58
CA LEU A 184 -0.31 -0.17 28.83
C LEU A 184 0.57 0.59 29.85
N ILE A 185 1.84 0.23 29.95
CA ILE A 185 2.77 0.78 30.93
C ILE A 185 3.83 1.62 30.24
N GLU A 186 4.39 1.12 29.16
CA GLU A 186 5.48 1.77 28.45
C GLU A 186 4.98 2.91 27.53
N PRO A 187 5.74 4.00 27.40
CA PRO A 187 5.37 5.12 26.51
C PRO A 187 5.09 4.68 25.06
N ALA A 188 5.84 3.69 24.55
CA ALA A 188 5.63 3.15 23.21
C ALA A 188 4.30 2.39 23.08
N GLU A 189 3.88 1.65 24.13
CA GLU A 189 2.58 0.95 24.16
C GLU A 189 1.43 1.96 24.16
N LEU A 190 1.54 3.03 24.96
CA LEU A 190 0.56 4.10 24.99
C LEU A 190 0.45 4.82 23.64
N ALA A 191 1.59 5.13 23.02
CA ALA A 191 1.63 5.77 21.69
C ALA A 191 0.97 4.89 20.64
N LEU A 192 1.28 3.58 20.62
CA LEU A 192 0.66 2.61 19.71
C LEU A 192 -0.84 2.48 19.99
N GLY A 193 -1.25 2.37 21.25
CA GLY A 193 -2.65 2.27 21.63
C GLY A 193 -3.46 3.47 21.15
N LEU A 194 -2.95 4.69 21.34
CA LEU A 194 -3.57 5.92 20.85
C LEU A 194 -3.63 5.94 19.31
N ARG A 195 -2.58 5.48 18.64
CA ARG A 195 -2.56 5.40 17.18
C ARG A 195 -3.63 4.44 16.69
N LEU A 196 -3.72 3.24 17.26
CA LEU A 196 -4.75 2.25 16.90
C LEU A 196 -6.17 2.76 17.17
N ALA A 197 -6.41 3.48 18.28
CA ALA A 197 -7.71 4.06 18.57
C ALA A 197 -8.20 5.07 17.51
N ARG A 198 -7.28 5.75 16.83
CA ARG A 198 -7.58 6.73 15.76
C ARG A 198 -7.81 6.10 14.38
N LEU A 199 -7.69 4.79 14.23
CA LEU A 199 -7.89 4.13 12.94
C LEU A 199 -9.28 4.44 12.35
N ARG A 200 -10.31 4.43 13.18
CA ARG A 200 -11.68 4.72 12.72
C ARG A 200 -11.81 6.13 12.16
N GLU A 201 -11.28 7.13 12.87
CA GLU A 201 -11.29 8.51 12.39
C GLU A 201 -10.61 8.65 11.03
N THR A 202 -9.46 7.97 10.87
CA THR A 202 -8.72 7.95 9.61
C THR A 202 -9.55 7.33 8.48
N ILE A 203 -10.22 6.20 8.73
CA ILE A 203 -11.06 5.54 7.74
C ILE A 203 -12.27 6.41 7.39
N ASP A 204 -12.90 7.06 8.35
CA ASP A 204 -14.03 7.95 8.12
C ASP A 204 -13.63 9.14 7.22
N VAL A 205 -12.46 9.74 7.45
CA VAL A 205 -11.90 10.80 6.58
C VAL A 205 -11.63 10.28 5.17
N VAL A 206 -10.96 9.13 5.04
CA VAL A 206 -10.68 8.51 3.73
C VAL A 206 -11.98 8.22 2.96
N ALA A 207 -13.00 7.73 3.63
CA ALA A 207 -14.29 7.41 3.00
C ALA A 207 -15.09 8.65 2.61
N ALA A 208 -14.98 9.74 3.40
CA ALA A 208 -15.65 11.00 3.12
C ALA A 208 -15.01 11.73 1.94
N ASP A 209 -13.69 11.86 1.95
CA ASP A 209 -12.91 12.69 1.02
C ASP A 209 -12.37 11.92 -0.18
N LEU A 210 -12.43 10.58 -0.12
CA LEU A 210 -11.89 9.69 -1.15
C LEU A 210 -10.38 9.91 -1.38
N GLU A 211 -9.64 10.06 -0.27
CA GLU A 211 -8.20 10.34 -0.24
C GLU A 211 -7.40 9.21 0.42
N PRO A 212 -7.09 8.12 -0.33
CA PRO A 212 -6.40 6.94 0.22
C PRO A 212 -5.03 7.25 0.84
N HIS A 213 -4.36 8.32 0.38
CA HIS A 213 -3.04 8.71 0.92
C HIS A 213 -3.08 9.04 2.41
N VAL A 214 -4.23 9.45 2.94
CA VAL A 214 -4.42 9.69 4.38
C VAL A 214 -4.25 8.40 5.17
N LEU A 215 -4.76 7.26 4.66
CA LEU A 215 -4.54 5.95 5.27
C LEU A 215 -3.07 5.52 5.16
N CYS A 216 -2.45 5.70 3.99
CA CYS A 216 -1.03 5.36 3.80
C CYS A 216 -0.10 6.19 4.71
N THR A 217 -0.49 7.41 5.07
CA THR A 217 0.24 8.27 6.02
C THR A 217 -0.02 7.84 7.47
N TYR A 218 -1.19 7.29 7.74
CA TYR A 218 -1.55 6.77 9.05
C TYR A 218 -0.77 5.49 9.39
N LEU A 219 -0.58 4.58 8.43
CA LEU A 219 0.16 3.32 8.59
C LEU A 219 1.64 3.55 8.83
#